data_ab353dcf0891fae9e5536c687c6a7f17
#
_entry.id   ab353dcf0891fae9e5536c687c6a7f17
#
_cell.length_a   1.000
_cell.length_b   1.000
_cell.length_c   1.000
_cell.angle_alpha   90.00
_cell.angle_beta   90.00
_cell.angle_gamma   90.00
#
_symmetry.space_group_name_H-M   'P 1'
#
loop_
_entity.id
_entity.type
_entity.pdbx_description
1 polymer ?
#
loop_
_entity_poly.entity_id
_entity_poly.type
_entity_poly.pdbx_seq_one_letter_code
_entity_poly.pdbx_strand_id
1 'polypeptide(L)'
;MAAIKQISIFAENKPGRMARVAKTLADAGVNIRALTIAEAGDFGVIRMVVDDTEKGYKALHDDGFTVSETDVLAVEIKDIPGGLYEITDTLSVNNINVDYAYAFVTAKAERAMLILRVDDIERATKVLSEAGMRLATREEIQNI
;
A
#
# COMPACT_ATOMS: atom_id res chain seq x y z
N MET A 1 8.82 9.23 -10.96
CA MET A 1 8.61 7.80 -10.72
C MET A 1 7.30 7.56 -10.01
N ALA A 2 6.58 6.54 -10.44
CA ALA A 2 5.28 6.20 -9.86
C ALA A 2 5.36 5.39 -8.56
N ALA A 3 6.53 4.88 -8.20
CA ALA A 3 6.70 4.09 -6.99
C ALA A 3 6.48 4.92 -5.73
N ILE A 4 5.69 4.38 -4.83
CA ILE A 4 5.47 4.97 -3.50
C ILE A 4 6.01 4.02 -2.45
N LYS A 5 6.27 4.55 -1.26
CA LYS A 5 6.81 3.76 -0.16
C LYS A 5 5.69 3.21 0.71
N GLN A 6 5.72 1.91 0.92
CA GLN A 6 4.88 1.22 1.88
C GLN A 6 5.70 0.92 3.12
N ILE A 7 5.10 1.07 4.29
CA ILE A 7 5.70 0.62 5.54
C ILE A 7 5.18 -0.79 5.82
N SER A 8 6.09 -1.71 6.11
CA SER A 8 5.75 -3.06 6.53
C SER A 8 6.22 -3.24 7.97
N ILE A 9 5.33 -3.71 8.83
CA ILE A 9 5.59 -3.92 10.24
C ILE A 9 5.42 -5.40 10.54
N PHE A 10 6.46 -6.01 11.09
CA PHE A 10 6.42 -7.39 11.54
C PHE A 10 6.10 -7.39 13.04
N ALA A 11 4.97 -7.93 13.42
CA ALA A 11 4.47 -7.85 14.79
C ALA A 11 3.86 -9.17 15.24
N GLU A 12 3.83 -9.37 16.56
CA GLU A 12 3.15 -10.52 17.14
C GLU A 12 1.64 -10.42 16.86
N ASN A 13 1.04 -11.54 16.52
CA ASN A 13 -0.41 -11.64 16.27
C ASN A 13 -1.12 -11.87 17.60
N LYS A 14 -1.39 -10.77 18.30
CA LYS A 14 -2.07 -10.82 19.60
C LYS A 14 -2.86 -9.55 19.87
N PRO A 15 -3.85 -9.60 20.77
CA PRO A 15 -4.65 -8.43 21.12
C PRO A 15 -3.80 -7.23 21.52
N GLY A 16 -4.17 -6.05 21.03
CA GLY A 16 -3.51 -4.80 21.35
C GLY A 16 -2.35 -4.39 20.45
N ARG A 17 -1.82 -5.29 19.63
CA ARG A 17 -0.67 -4.95 18.76
C ARG A 17 -1.06 -3.92 17.70
N MET A 18 -2.18 -4.12 17.03
CA MET A 18 -2.64 -3.16 16.03
C MET A 18 -3.01 -1.82 16.65
N ALA A 19 -3.63 -1.86 17.82
CA ALA A 19 -3.97 -0.63 18.57
C ALA A 19 -2.71 0.16 18.90
N ARG A 20 -1.64 -0.51 19.31
CA ARG A 20 -0.37 0.14 19.63
C ARG A 20 0.27 0.78 18.38
N VAL A 21 0.25 0.10 17.24
CA VAL A 21 0.74 0.64 15.97
C VAL A 21 -0.05 1.90 15.61
N ALA A 22 -1.37 1.82 15.66
CA ALA A 22 -2.24 2.94 15.34
C ALA A 22 -2.02 4.13 16.26
N LYS A 23 -1.84 3.88 17.56
CA LYS A 23 -1.58 4.93 18.55
C LYS A 23 -0.24 5.62 18.29
N THR A 24 0.80 4.84 18.00
CA THR A 24 2.14 5.38 17.71
C THR A 24 2.08 6.35 16.53
N LEU A 25 1.36 5.98 15.46
CA LEU A 25 1.18 6.84 14.30
C LEU A 25 0.33 8.06 14.62
N ALA A 26 -0.75 7.88 15.37
CA ALA A 26 -1.63 8.99 15.78
C ALA A 26 -0.87 10.02 16.61
N ASP A 27 -0.07 9.58 17.57
CA ASP A 27 0.73 10.46 18.42
C ASP A 27 1.79 11.23 17.61
N ALA A 28 2.25 10.66 16.51
CA ALA A 28 3.18 11.31 15.59
C ALA A 28 2.47 12.20 14.56
N GLY A 29 1.15 12.23 14.54
CA GLY A 29 0.38 13.02 13.57
C GLY A 29 0.40 12.43 12.16
N VAL A 30 0.60 11.12 12.04
CA VAL A 30 0.66 10.42 10.75
C VAL A 30 -0.67 9.76 10.46
N ASN A 31 -1.22 10.00 9.28
CA ASN A 31 -2.51 9.43 8.87
C ASN A 31 -2.33 8.24 7.94
N ILE A 32 -3.06 7.18 8.21
CA ILE A 32 -3.03 5.94 7.41
C ILE A 32 -3.96 6.10 6.22
N ARG A 33 -3.41 5.89 5.01
CA ARG A 33 -4.17 5.97 3.75
C ARG A 33 -4.66 4.59 3.30
N ALA A 34 -3.87 3.56 3.52
CA ALA A 34 -4.22 2.19 3.15
C ALA A 34 -3.58 1.23 4.13
N LEU A 35 -4.22 0.10 4.36
CA LEU A 35 -3.83 -0.83 5.40
C LEU A 35 -4.28 -2.23 5.08
N THR A 36 -3.41 -3.21 5.33
CA THR A 36 -3.78 -4.62 5.35
C THR A 36 -2.95 -5.36 6.41
N ILE A 37 -3.49 -6.42 6.94
CA ILE A 37 -2.82 -7.28 7.90
C ILE A 37 -2.84 -8.70 7.32
N ALA A 38 -1.66 -9.29 7.19
CA ALA A 38 -1.50 -10.68 6.77
C ALA A 38 -1.12 -11.53 7.97
N GLU A 39 -1.93 -12.49 8.30
CA GLU A 39 -1.72 -13.39 9.42
C GLU A 39 -0.77 -14.51 9.01
N ALA A 40 0.17 -14.84 9.90
CA ALA A 40 1.12 -15.92 9.72
C ALA A 40 1.36 -16.64 11.06
N GLY A 41 0.28 -17.23 11.62
CA GLY A 41 0.34 -17.91 12.91
C GLY A 41 0.50 -16.93 14.06
N ASP A 42 1.58 -17.09 14.83
CA ASP A 42 1.86 -16.25 16.01
C ASP A 42 2.31 -14.83 15.66
N PHE A 43 2.60 -14.59 14.38
CA PHE A 43 3.04 -13.31 13.87
C PHE A 43 2.15 -12.83 12.75
N GLY A 44 2.28 -11.59 12.41
CA GLY A 44 1.61 -11.00 11.28
C GLY A 44 2.45 -9.92 10.64
N VAL A 45 2.12 -9.58 9.42
CA VAL A 45 2.72 -8.46 8.70
C VAL A 45 1.64 -7.42 8.48
N ILE A 46 1.86 -6.23 9.01
CA ILE A 46 0.99 -5.08 8.79
C ILE A 46 1.62 -4.26 7.68
N ARG A 47 0.90 -4.09 6.58
CA ARG A 47 1.35 -3.27 5.45
C ARG A 47 0.48 -2.04 5.38
N MET A 48 1.11 -0.89 5.24
CA MET A 48 0.36 0.36 5.18
C MET A 48 1.03 1.41 4.32
N VAL A 49 0.21 2.28 3.77
CA VAL A 49 0.65 3.50 3.11
C VAL A 49 0.12 4.66 3.97
N VAL A 50 1.02 5.55 4.32
CA VAL A 50 0.70 6.69 5.19
C VAL A 50 0.97 7.99 4.44
N ASP A 51 0.48 9.10 4.97
CA ASP A 51 0.66 10.41 4.34
C ASP A 51 2.11 10.93 4.44
N ASP A 52 2.82 10.59 5.51
CA ASP A 52 4.22 10.97 5.71
C ASP A 52 5.02 9.73 6.09
N THR A 53 5.61 9.08 5.09
CA THR A 53 6.31 7.80 5.25
C THR A 53 7.51 7.91 6.17
N GLU A 54 8.33 8.94 6.02
CA GLU A 54 9.54 9.11 6.85
C GLU A 54 9.18 9.27 8.32
N LYS A 55 8.19 10.10 8.60
CA LYS A 55 7.74 10.35 9.96
C LYS A 55 7.10 9.10 10.58
N GLY A 56 6.28 8.39 9.79
CA GLY A 56 5.66 7.15 10.26
C GLY A 56 6.68 6.06 10.53
N TYR A 57 7.63 5.88 9.62
CA TYR A 57 8.72 4.90 9.79
C TYR A 57 9.51 5.19 11.07
N LYS A 58 9.95 6.44 11.24
CA LYS A 58 10.73 6.83 12.39
C LYS A 58 9.97 6.61 13.71
N ALA A 59 8.71 7.02 13.76
CA ALA A 59 7.89 6.85 14.95
C ALA A 59 7.75 5.39 15.37
N LEU A 60 7.48 4.52 14.40
CA LEU A 60 7.35 3.08 14.65
C LEU A 60 8.68 2.45 15.04
N HIS A 61 9.75 2.81 14.36
CA HIS A 61 11.09 2.32 14.69
C HIS A 61 11.51 2.73 16.10
N ASP A 62 11.30 3.99 16.46
CA ASP A 62 11.65 4.52 17.78
C ASP A 62 10.82 3.88 18.90
N ASP A 63 9.61 3.42 18.57
CA ASP A 63 8.74 2.71 19.53
C ASP A 63 9.04 1.20 19.61
N GLY A 64 10.11 0.75 18.97
CA GLY A 64 10.60 -0.61 19.07
C GLY A 64 10.01 -1.61 18.09
N PHE A 65 9.22 -1.17 17.11
CA PHE A 65 8.68 -2.08 16.10
C PHE A 65 9.74 -2.44 15.06
N THR A 66 9.63 -3.66 14.55
CA THR A 66 10.42 -4.11 13.40
C THR A 66 9.74 -3.61 12.14
N VAL A 67 10.36 -2.65 11.46
CA VAL A 67 9.77 -1.98 10.30
C VAL A 67 10.70 -2.02 9.10
N SER A 68 10.10 -2.04 7.91
CA SER A 68 10.83 -1.94 6.64
C SER A 68 10.02 -1.11 5.65
N GLU A 69 10.67 -0.64 4.61
CA GLU A 69 10.02 0.07 3.51
C GLU A 69 10.08 -0.78 2.25
N THR A 70 9.02 -0.73 1.46
CA THR A 70 8.89 -1.48 0.21
C THR A 70 8.31 -0.55 -0.86
N ASP A 71 8.86 -0.63 -2.06
CA ASP A 71 8.30 0.10 -3.19
C ASP A 71 7.05 -0.61 -3.69
N VAL A 72 5.97 0.15 -3.82
CA VAL A 72 4.69 -0.32 -4.33
C VAL A 72 4.13 0.69 -5.33
N LEU A 73 3.11 0.27 -6.07
CA LEU A 73 2.37 1.14 -6.98
C LEU A 73 0.99 1.40 -6.42
N ALA A 74 0.48 2.60 -6.66
CA ALA A 74 -0.90 2.94 -6.38
C ALA A 74 -1.60 3.18 -7.71
N VAL A 75 -2.53 2.32 -8.06
CA VAL A 75 -3.22 2.34 -9.36
C VAL A 75 -4.68 2.70 -9.16
N GLU A 76 -5.16 3.69 -9.88
CA GLU A 76 -6.57 4.06 -9.85
C GLU A 76 -7.35 3.03 -10.67
N ILE A 77 -8.39 2.45 -10.06
CA ILE A 77 -9.29 1.51 -10.72
C ILE A 77 -10.72 2.03 -10.69
N LYS A 78 -11.51 1.56 -11.65
CA LYS A 78 -12.95 1.81 -11.63
C LYS A 78 -13.58 0.88 -10.61
N ASP A 79 -14.43 1.41 -9.76
CA ASP A 79 -15.16 0.62 -8.76
C ASP A 79 -16.42 0.02 -9.40
N ILE A 80 -16.19 -0.89 -10.33
CA ILE A 80 -17.21 -1.62 -11.09
C ILE A 80 -16.77 -3.07 -11.28
N PRO A 81 -17.67 -3.98 -11.60
CA PRO A 81 -17.28 -5.34 -11.98
C PRO A 81 -16.27 -5.30 -13.13
N GLY A 82 -15.19 -6.04 -13.00
CA GLY A 82 -14.13 -6.08 -14.01
C GLY A 82 -13.03 -5.04 -13.85
N GLY A 83 -13.18 -4.06 -12.95
CA GLY A 83 -12.14 -3.04 -12.74
C GLY A 83 -10.81 -3.63 -12.31
N LEU A 84 -10.81 -4.57 -11.39
CA LEU A 84 -9.61 -5.28 -10.98
C LEU A 84 -9.05 -6.17 -12.09
N TYR A 85 -9.92 -6.82 -12.84
CA TYR A 85 -9.52 -7.70 -13.94
C TYR A 85 -8.72 -6.95 -15.01
N GLU A 86 -9.11 -5.75 -15.37
CA GLU A 86 -8.37 -4.95 -16.37
C GLU A 86 -6.91 -4.76 -15.98
N ILE A 87 -6.64 -4.45 -14.72
CA ILE A 87 -5.28 -4.25 -14.21
C ILE A 87 -4.52 -5.58 -14.17
N THR A 88 -5.12 -6.58 -13.58
CA THR A 88 -4.45 -7.88 -13.41
C THR A 88 -4.21 -8.59 -14.72
N ASP A 89 -5.12 -8.47 -15.68
CA ASP A 89 -4.93 -9.02 -17.03
C ASP A 89 -3.77 -8.34 -17.75
N THR A 90 -3.71 -7.01 -17.70
CA THR A 90 -2.61 -6.24 -18.30
C THR A 90 -1.25 -6.69 -17.76
N LEU A 91 -1.16 -6.91 -16.45
CA LEU A 91 0.07 -7.41 -15.84
C LEU A 91 0.35 -8.86 -16.25
N SER A 92 -0.69 -9.70 -16.26
CA SER A 92 -0.57 -11.11 -16.60
C SER A 92 -0.06 -11.35 -18.02
N VAL A 93 -0.61 -10.65 -19.00
CA VAL A 93 -0.18 -10.80 -20.42
C VAL A 93 1.26 -10.31 -20.62
N ASN A 94 1.78 -9.51 -19.72
CA ASN A 94 3.15 -9.04 -19.74
C ASN A 94 4.06 -9.84 -18.79
N ASN A 95 3.56 -10.94 -18.25
CA ASN A 95 4.29 -11.85 -17.38
C ASN A 95 4.82 -11.16 -16.10
N ILE A 96 4.02 -10.27 -15.54
CA ILE A 96 4.33 -9.59 -14.28
C ILE A 96 3.46 -10.17 -13.17
N ASN A 97 4.08 -10.65 -12.10
CA ASN A 97 3.37 -11.23 -10.98
C ASN A 97 2.93 -10.18 -9.97
N VAL A 98 1.72 -10.32 -9.46
CA VAL A 98 1.23 -9.53 -8.33
C VAL A 98 1.47 -10.33 -7.05
N ASP A 99 2.37 -9.85 -6.21
CA ASP A 99 2.70 -10.53 -4.96
C ASP A 99 1.57 -10.35 -3.93
N TYR A 100 1.03 -9.15 -3.84
CA TYR A 100 -0.16 -8.84 -3.05
C TYR A 100 -0.76 -7.50 -3.48
N ALA A 101 -1.99 -7.27 -3.06
CA ALA A 101 -2.71 -6.04 -3.36
C ALA A 101 -3.69 -5.71 -2.25
N TYR A 102 -3.94 -4.45 -2.02
CA TYR A 102 -4.96 -3.99 -1.09
C TYR A 102 -5.44 -2.58 -1.47
N ALA A 103 -6.62 -2.24 -1.01
CA ALA A 103 -7.29 -1.01 -1.42
C ALA A 103 -7.06 0.13 -0.44
N PHE A 104 -7.17 1.35 -0.94
CA PHE A 104 -7.16 2.57 -0.15
C PHE A 104 -8.46 2.74 0.62
N VAL A 105 -8.35 3.36 1.79
CA VAL A 105 -9.49 3.91 2.50
C VAL A 105 -9.71 5.32 1.94
N THR A 106 -10.64 5.44 0.98
CA THR A 106 -10.93 6.74 0.35
C THR A 106 -12.43 7.04 0.40
N ALA A 107 -12.74 8.32 0.55
CA ALA A 107 -14.11 8.80 0.59
C ALA A 107 -14.69 9.10 -0.80
N LYS A 108 -13.91 9.00 -1.87
CA LYS A 108 -14.37 9.32 -3.22
C LYS A 108 -15.08 8.11 -3.84
N ALA A 109 -16.40 8.23 -4.03
CA ALA A 109 -17.30 7.11 -4.29
C ALA A 109 -17.17 6.41 -5.66
N GLU A 110 -16.54 7.02 -6.66
CA GLU A 110 -16.50 6.44 -8.01
C GLU A 110 -15.16 5.86 -8.40
N ARG A 111 -14.13 6.07 -7.57
CA ARG A 111 -12.78 5.65 -7.86
C ARG A 111 -12.17 4.95 -6.66
N ALA A 112 -11.55 3.82 -6.94
CA ALA A 112 -10.77 3.11 -5.93
C ALA A 112 -9.29 3.23 -6.27
N MET A 113 -8.46 3.22 -5.25
CA MET A 113 -7.02 3.19 -5.41
C MET A 113 -6.53 1.85 -4.90
N LEU A 114 -5.78 1.13 -5.74
CA LEU A 114 -5.27 -0.18 -5.40
C LEU A 114 -3.76 -0.10 -5.19
N ILE A 115 -3.30 -0.57 -4.06
CA ILE A 115 -1.86 -0.71 -3.78
C ILE A 115 -1.43 -2.06 -4.33
N LEU A 116 -0.38 -2.07 -5.15
CA LEU A 116 0.16 -3.27 -5.76
C LEU A 116 1.63 -3.46 -5.41
N ARG A 117 1.97 -4.63 -4.92
CA ARG A 117 3.34 -5.09 -4.87
C ARG A 117 3.54 -6.09 -6.02
N VAL A 118 4.47 -5.78 -6.91
CA VAL A 118 4.77 -6.59 -8.09
C VAL A 118 6.25 -6.96 -8.10
N ASP A 119 6.59 -8.01 -8.84
CA ASP A 119 7.97 -8.49 -8.95
C ASP A 119 8.88 -7.57 -9.78
N ASP A 120 8.31 -6.80 -10.69
CA ASP A 120 9.05 -5.88 -11.56
C ASP A 120 8.31 -4.53 -11.64
N ILE A 121 8.66 -3.64 -10.73
CA ILE A 121 7.93 -2.37 -10.57
C ILE A 121 8.12 -1.41 -11.74
N GLU A 122 9.32 -1.38 -12.33
CA GLU A 122 9.59 -0.51 -13.48
C GLU A 122 8.79 -0.93 -14.70
N ARG A 123 8.77 -2.23 -14.97
CA ARG A 123 8.03 -2.77 -16.10
C ARG A 123 6.53 -2.65 -15.89
N ALA A 124 6.05 -2.90 -14.67
CA ALA A 124 4.63 -2.72 -14.34
C ALA A 124 4.20 -1.28 -14.53
N THR A 125 5.00 -0.32 -14.09
CA THR A 125 4.73 1.11 -14.30
C THR A 125 4.56 1.41 -15.79
N LYS A 126 5.46 0.90 -16.61
CA LYS A 126 5.43 1.12 -18.06
C LYS A 126 4.19 0.52 -18.71
N VAL A 127 3.92 -0.77 -18.47
CA VAL A 127 2.80 -1.44 -19.14
C VAL A 127 1.45 -0.93 -18.67
N LEU A 128 1.30 -0.58 -17.40
CA LEU A 128 0.05 0.01 -16.91
C LEU A 128 -0.18 1.42 -17.47
N SER A 129 0.86 2.23 -17.53
CA SER A 129 0.77 3.58 -18.10
C SER A 129 0.44 3.53 -19.59
N GLU A 130 1.07 2.63 -20.35
CA GLU A 130 0.80 2.45 -21.78
C GLU A 130 -0.63 1.93 -22.04
N ALA A 131 -1.19 1.20 -21.08
CA ALA A 131 -2.57 0.73 -21.16
C ALA A 131 -3.60 1.80 -20.75
N GLY A 132 -3.13 3.00 -20.44
CA GLY A 132 -4.00 4.12 -20.09
C GLY A 132 -4.45 4.14 -18.62
N MET A 133 -3.84 3.33 -17.78
CA MET A 133 -4.17 3.31 -16.36
C MET A 133 -3.43 4.40 -15.60
N ARG A 134 -4.11 5.04 -14.67
CA ARG A 134 -3.56 6.14 -13.90
C ARG A 134 -2.85 5.64 -12.66
N LEU A 135 -1.56 5.99 -12.56
CA LEU A 135 -0.76 5.70 -11.38
C LEU A 135 -0.66 6.96 -10.52
N ALA A 136 -0.96 6.82 -9.24
CA ALA A 136 -0.86 7.95 -8.32
C ALA A 136 0.59 8.25 -7.98
N THR A 137 0.89 9.53 -7.82
CA THR A 137 2.21 9.99 -7.38
C THR A 137 2.27 10.02 -5.86
N ARG A 138 3.49 10.12 -5.34
CA ARG A 138 3.73 10.27 -3.92
C ARG A 138 3.00 11.51 -3.35
N GLU A 139 3.02 12.61 -4.08
CA GLU A 139 2.35 13.85 -3.68
C GLU A 139 0.84 13.69 -3.58
N GLU A 140 0.24 12.99 -4.53
CA GLU A 140 -1.21 12.72 -4.50
C GLU A 140 -1.60 11.90 -3.26
N ILE A 141 -0.78 10.93 -2.88
CA ILE A 141 -1.01 10.13 -1.69
C ILE A 141 -0.96 10.99 -0.43
N GLN A 142 -0.02 11.92 -0.35
CA GLN A 142 0.11 12.80 0.80
C GLN A 142 -1.09 13.73 0.98
N ASN A 143 -1.73 14.11 -0.11
CA ASN A 143 -2.77 15.13 -0.13
C ASN A 143 -4.21 14.60 -0.28
N ILE A 144 -4.41 13.31 -0.23
CA ILE A 144 -5.75 12.72 -0.31
C ILE A 144 -6.57 13.01 0.94
#